data_74b20691bf0e38aa28119bbd58c0a1a7
#
_entry.id   74b20691bf0e38aa28119bbd58c0a1a7
#
_cell.length_a   1.000
_cell.length_b   1.000
_cell.length_c   1.000
_cell.angle_alpha   90.00
_cell.angle_beta   90.00
_cell.angle_gamma   90.00
#
_symmetry.space_group_name_H-M   'P 1'
#
loop_
_entity.id
_entity.type
_entity.pdbx_description
1 polymer ?
#
loop_
_entity_poly.entity_id
_entity_poly.type
_entity_poly.pdbx_seq_one_letter_code
_entity_poly.pdbx_strand_id
1 'polypeptide(L)'
;MRDIRTRVLDAVLLVKLALRWQLGRRAWLVPALALAWPAYQAFSLLVGWTDARFTAADAQNLLIGLPLNVIAIGLGVRIIAGEIEQRTLEVTYTVPGGARRVWLAKLLAASLVLLAAEALLAVVTVAFFTSYPLLALYGALQGAVFYLVLATGLGALLKSEITAALLAAIVLFLNGFVSGFGQVQHRWSPLFNPLAVGEADASNLLAWTIQSRIGMALAILAIVALSCVRAERREQLLRI
;
A
#
# COMPACT_ATOMS: atom_id res chain seq x y z
N MET A 1 -35.65 4.86 -4.50
CA MET A 1 -34.53 5.61 -5.12
C MET A 1 -33.89 6.67 -4.21
N ARG A 2 -34.60 7.37 -3.35
CA ARG A 2 -34.00 8.34 -2.37
C ARG A 2 -32.97 7.68 -1.45
N ASP A 3 -33.20 6.45 -1.01
CA ASP A 3 -32.32 5.75 -0.04
C ASP A 3 -30.91 5.41 -0.58
N ILE A 4 -30.78 5.07 -1.85
CA ILE A 4 -29.47 4.74 -2.46
C ILE A 4 -28.63 6.01 -2.62
N ARG A 5 -29.24 7.12 -3.06
CA ARG A 5 -28.55 8.39 -3.27
C ARG A 5 -28.01 8.97 -1.95
N THR A 6 -28.79 8.88 -0.88
CA THR A 6 -28.36 9.32 0.46
C THR A 6 -27.24 8.45 0.99
N ARG A 7 -27.28 7.12 0.84
CA ARG A 7 -26.19 6.22 1.25
C ARG A 7 -24.88 6.48 0.51
N VAL A 8 -24.96 6.79 -0.80
CA VAL A 8 -23.76 7.14 -1.59
C VAL A 8 -23.17 8.46 -1.13
N LEU A 9 -24.00 9.48 -0.92
CA LEU A 9 -23.54 10.78 -0.40
C LEU A 9 -22.88 10.65 0.98
N ASP A 10 -23.47 9.88 1.87
CA ASP A 10 -22.89 9.61 3.20
C ASP A 10 -21.53 8.88 3.11
N ALA A 11 -21.39 7.92 2.18
CA ALA A 11 -20.13 7.23 1.96
C ALA A 11 -19.05 8.19 1.42
N VAL A 12 -19.39 9.04 0.45
CA VAL A 12 -18.46 10.05 -0.10
C VAL A 12 -18.03 11.04 0.97
N LEU A 13 -18.96 11.50 1.82
CA LEU A 13 -18.64 12.40 2.95
C LEU A 13 -17.70 11.72 3.95
N LEU A 14 -17.93 10.46 4.28
CA LEU A 14 -17.04 9.69 5.17
C LEU A 14 -15.63 9.56 4.59
N VAL A 15 -15.50 9.25 3.31
CA VAL A 15 -14.19 9.17 2.64
C VAL A 15 -13.49 10.53 2.63
N LYS A 16 -14.21 11.62 2.35
CA LYS A 16 -13.67 12.98 2.39
C LYS A 16 -13.18 13.36 3.79
N LEU A 17 -13.93 13.01 4.82
CA LEU A 17 -13.52 13.22 6.22
C LEU A 17 -12.30 12.36 6.55
N ALA A 18 -12.29 11.08 6.14
CA ALA A 18 -11.16 10.18 6.35
C ALA A 18 -9.88 10.70 5.69
N LEU A 19 -9.95 11.23 4.47
CA LEU A 19 -8.83 11.89 3.78
C LEU A 19 -8.30 13.09 4.60
N ARG A 20 -9.19 13.95 5.07
CA ARG A 20 -8.80 15.10 5.91
C ARG A 20 -8.14 14.67 7.21
N TRP A 21 -8.63 13.60 7.85
CA TRP A 21 -8.07 13.07 9.08
C TRP A 21 -6.70 12.42 8.88
N GLN A 22 -6.54 11.63 7.83
CA GLN A 22 -5.27 10.95 7.55
C GLN A 22 -4.17 11.91 7.09
N LEU A 23 -4.49 12.85 6.22
CA LEU A 23 -3.52 13.79 5.66
C LEU A 23 -3.35 15.03 6.53
N GLY A 24 -4.44 15.61 7.03
CA GLY A 24 -4.44 16.81 7.88
C GLY A 24 -3.53 17.92 7.35
N ARG A 25 -2.82 18.59 8.28
CA ARG A 25 -1.79 19.59 7.95
C ARG A 25 -0.54 19.01 7.29
N ARG A 26 -0.36 17.68 7.33
CA ARG A 26 0.82 16.96 6.83
C ARG A 26 0.62 16.33 5.45
N ALA A 27 -0.39 16.77 4.69
CA ALA A 27 -0.66 16.26 3.34
C ALA A 27 0.55 16.37 2.39
N TRP A 28 1.42 17.36 2.59
CA TRP A 28 2.65 17.55 1.84
C TRP A 28 3.70 16.45 2.05
N LEU A 29 3.63 15.70 3.17
CA LEU A 29 4.55 14.58 3.43
C LEU A 29 4.40 13.46 2.39
N VAL A 30 3.19 13.23 1.87
CA VAL A 30 2.97 12.16 0.88
C VAL A 30 3.76 12.43 -0.41
N PRO A 31 3.60 13.58 -1.10
CA PRO A 31 4.42 13.88 -2.27
C PRO A 31 5.91 14.00 -1.94
N ALA A 32 6.28 14.53 -0.77
CA ALA A 32 7.67 14.63 -0.35
C ALA A 32 8.33 13.25 -0.21
N LEU A 33 7.66 12.30 0.48
CA LEU A 33 8.14 10.93 0.61
C LEU A 33 8.14 10.19 -0.73
N ALA A 34 7.11 10.39 -1.55
CA ALA A 34 7.06 9.79 -2.89
C ALA A 34 8.25 10.22 -3.72
N LEU A 35 8.58 11.52 -3.74
CA LEU A 35 9.66 12.07 -4.57
C LEU A 35 11.06 11.91 -3.98
N ALA A 36 11.19 11.70 -2.67
CA ALA A 36 12.49 11.57 -2.01
C ALA A 36 13.35 10.46 -2.61
N TRP A 37 12.75 9.30 -2.89
CA TRP A 37 13.48 8.17 -3.46
C TRP A 37 13.89 8.37 -4.93
N PRO A 38 13.01 8.76 -5.87
CA PRO A 38 13.43 9.12 -7.22
C PRO A 38 14.44 10.25 -7.24
N ALA A 39 14.32 11.26 -6.37
CA ALA A 39 15.30 12.34 -6.26
C ALA A 39 16.68 11.81 -5.83
N TYR A 40 16.72 10.89 -4.85
CA TYR A 40 17.97 10.23 -4.47
C TYR A 40 18.56 9.43 -5.63
N GLN A 41 17.76 8.70 -6.40
CA GLN A 41 18.23 7.94 -7.56
C GLN A 41 18.76 8.88 -8.66
N ALA A 42 18.06 9.98 -8.94
CA ALA A 42 18.54 10.99 -9.88
C ALA A 42 19.87 11.61 -9.42
N PHE A 43 19.99 11.92 -8.12
CA PHE A 43 21.23 12.43 -7.55
C PHE A 43 22.39 11.42 -7.67
N SER A 44 22.14 10.13 -7.38
CA SER A 44 23.15 9.08 -7.47
C SER A 44 23.69 8.89 -8.90
N LEU A 45 22.82 9.06 -9.91
CA LEU A 45 23.22 9.07 -11.32
C LEU A 45 24.10 10.29 -11.66
N LEU A 46 23.72 11.48 -11.20
CA LEU A 46 24.46 12.71 -11.46
C LEU A 46 25.87 12.71 -10.85
N VAL A 47 26.03 12.10 -9.67
CA VAL A 47 27.33 12.00 -8.98
C VAL A 47 28.16 10.81 -9.48
N GLY A 48 27.60 9.95 -10.35
CA GLY A 48 28.29 8.76 -10.85
C GLY A 48 28.45 7.63 -9.82
N TRP A 49 27.59 7.60 -8.80
CA TRP A 49 27.57 6.49 -7.83
C TRP A 49 26.90 5.24 -8.41
N THR A 50 26.11 5.40 -9.45
CA THR A 50 25.38 4.33 -10.11
C THR A 50 25.45 4.54 -11.62
N ASP A 51 26.00 3.56 -12.35
CA ASP A 51 26.01 3.55 -13.82
C ASP A 51 24.78 2.85 -14.40
N ALA A 52 23.81 2.51 -13.55
CA ALA A 52 22.67 1.67 -13.91
C ALA A 52 21.71 2.42 -14.84
N ARG A 53 21.43 1.80 -15.99
CA ARG A 53 20.28 2.16 -16.84
C ARG A 53 19.05 1.50 -16.24
N PHE A 54 18.09 2.30 -15.80
CA PHE A 54 16.82 1.78 -15.28
C PHE A 54 16.02 1.11 -16.38
N THR A 55 15.55 -0.11 -16.08
CA THR A 55 14.69 -0.90 -16.95
C THR A 55 13.22 -0.71 -16.61
N ALA A 56 12.31 -1.23 -17.43
CA ALA A 56 10.89 -1.25 -17.10
C ALA A 56 10.59 -2.09 -15.84
N ALA A 57 11.41 -3.09 -15.54
CA ALA A 57 11.32 -3.87 -14.31
C ALA A 57 11.67 -3.04 -13.08
N ASP A 58 12.73 -2.21 -13.17
CA ASP A 58 13.14 -1.30 -12.10
C ASP A 58 12.08 -0.21 -11.86
N ALA A 59 11.38 0.23 -12.92
CA ALA A 59 10.27 1.17 -12.78
C ALA A 59 9.19 0.63 -11.85
N GLN A 60 8.76 -0.63 -12.03
CA GLN A 60 7.72 -1.24 -11.20
C GLN A 60 8.15 -1.41 -9.74
N ASN A 61 9.34 -1.97 -9.50
CA ASN A 61 9.73 -2.39 -8.15
C ASN A 61 10.47 -1.30 -7.39
N LEU A 62 11.43 -0.63 -8.05
CA LEU A 62 12.35 0.29 -7.38
C LEU A 62 11.87 1.74 -7.41
N LEU A 63 11.50 2.27 -8.59
CA LEU A 63 11.19 3.69 -8.73
C LEU A 63 9.78 4.05 -8.24
N ILE A 64 8.80 3.17 -8.49
CA ILE A 64 7.39 3.39 -8.14
C ILE A 64 7.01 2.54 -6.93
N GLY A 65 7.26 1.22 -6.97
CA GLY A 65 6.77 0.28 -5.97
C GLY A 65 7.36 0.50 -4.59
N LEU A 66 8.67 0.71 -4.46
CA LEU A 66 9.32 0.88 -3.15
C LEU A 66 8.79 2.10 -2.39
N PRO A 67 8.82 3.33 -2.93
CA PRO A 67 8.28 4.48 -2.22
C PRO A 67 6.78 4.36 -1.94
N LEU A 68 6.02 3.75 -2.86
CA LEU A 68 4.59 3.54 -2.69
C LEU A 68 4.30 2.56 -1.54
N ASN A 69 5.08 1.48 -1.42
CA ASN A 69 4.97 0.52 -0.32
C ASN A 69 5.29 1.15 1.05
N VAL A 70 6.30 2.01 1.12
CA VAL A 70 6.65 2.74 2.35
C VAL A 70 5.51 3.67 2.76
N ILE A 71 4.94 4.43 1.83
CA ILE A 71 3.77 5.28 2.08
C ILE A 71 2.57 4.43 2.53
N ALA A 72 2.35 3.29 1.89
CA ALA A 72 1.26 2.36 2.21
C ALA A 72 1.34 1.85 3.65
N ILE A 73 2.53 1.44 4.11
CA ILE A 73 2.77 1.03 5.50
C ILE A 73 2.44 2.18 6.44
N GLY A 74 2.98 3.39 6.20
CA GLY A 74 2.74 4.56 7.04
C GLY A 74 1.26 4.97 7.14
N LEU A 75 0.49 4.84 6.06
CA LEU A 75 -0.95 5.07 6.06
C LEU A 75 -1.71 3.94 6.78
N GLY A 76 -1.32 2.68 6.53
CA GLY A 76 -2.00 1.49 7.03
C GLY A 76 -1.99 1.39 8.56
N VAL A 77 -0.84 1.60 9.19
CA VAL A 77 -0.73 1.51 10.66
C VAL A 77 -1.62 2.52 11.38
N ARG A 78 -1.87 3.68 10.78
CA ARG A 78 -2.70 4.74 11.37
C ARG A 78 -4.19 4.44 11.38
N ILE A 79 -4.67 3.50 10.57
CA ILE A 79 -6.11 3.24 10.39
C ILE A 79 -6.73 2.72 11.69
N ILE A 80 -6.10 1.75 12.34
CA ILE A 80 -6.61 1.13 13.58
C ILE A 80 -5.69 1.43 14.76
N ALA A 81 -4.38 1.18 14.65
CA ALA A 81 -3.44 1.41 15.74
C ALA A 81 -3.40 2.87 16.17
N GLY A 82 -3.46 3.81 15.21
CA GLY A 82 -3.53 5.24 15.52
C GLY A 82 -4.75 5.63 16.35
N GLU A 83 -5.91 5.00 16.13
CA GLU A 83 -7.10 5.23 16.96
C GLU A 83 -6.92 4.68 18.39
N ILE A 84 -6.23 3.54 18.51
CA ILE A 84 -5.94 2.94 19.82
C ILE A 84 -4.99 3.84 20.61
N GLU A 85 -3.87 4.26 20.02
CA GLU A 85 -2.88 5.11 20.69
C GLU A 85 -3.42 6.50 21.04
N GLN A 86 -4.27 7.08 20.17
CA GLN A 86 -4.92 8.38 20.41
C GLN A 86 -6.14 8.28 21.30
N ARG A 87 -6.54 7.09 21.76
CA ARG A 87 -7.74 6.83 22.57
C ARG A 87 -9.04 7.32 21.92
N THR A 88 -9.09 7.38 20.59
CA THR A 88 -10.26 7.79 19.81
C THR A 88 -11.13 6.62 19.36
N LEU A 89 -10.72 5.40 19.67
CA LEU A 89 -11.39 4.17 19.28
C LEU A 89 -12.86 4.13 19.75
N GLU A 90 -13.15 4.61 20.98
CA GLU A 90 -14.51 4.65 21.53
C GLU A 90 -15.45 5.51 20.68
N VAL A 91 -14.97 6.64 20.18
CA VAL A 91 -15.74 7.52 19.30
C VAL A 91 -16.09 6.81 18.00
N THR A 92 -15.17 6.00 17.46
CA THR A 92 -15.40 5.21 16.24
C THR A 92 -16.51 4.20 16.39
N TYR A 93 -16.69 3.59 17.59
CA TYR A 93 -17.80 2.66 17.87
C TYR A 93 -19.17 3.36 18.03
N THR A 94 -19.22 4.67 18.30
CA THR A 94 -20.47 5.40 18.44
C THR A 94 -21.03 5.91 17.11
N VAL A 95 -20.25 5.80 16.01
CA VAL A 95 -20.68 6.25 14.69
C VAL A 95 -21.81 5.36 14.15
N PRO A 96 -22.90 5.96 13.62
CA PRO A 96 -23.97 5.20 12.98
C PRO A 96 -23.45 4.33 11.82
N GLY A 97 -23.72 3.02 11.88
CA GLY A 97 -23.22 2.04 10.90
C GLY A 97 -21.98 1.28 11.34
N GLY A 98 -21.47 1.53 12.56
CA GLY A 98 -20.43 0.75 13.23
C GLY A 98 -19.01 1.08 12.76
N ALA A 99 -18.05 0.66 13.55
CA ALA A 99 -16.62 0.92 13.34
C ALA A 99 -16.09 0.39 11.99
N ARG A 100 -16.60 -0.76 11.52
CA ARG A 100 -16.24 -1.34 10.23
C ARG A 100 -16.43 -0.36 9.07
N ARG A 101 -17.53 0.40 9.05
CA ARG A 101 -17.79 1.39 8.00
C ARG A 101 -16.74 2.50 8.00
N VAL A 102 -16.32 2.95 9.18
CA VAL A 102 -15.27 3.98 9.34
C VAL A 102 -13.92 3.47 8.85
N TRP A 103 -13.52 2.23 9.23
CA TRP A 103 -12.25 1.66 8.79
C TRP A 103 -12.20 1.37 7.30
N LEU A 104 -13.29 0.87 6.71
CA LEU A 104 -13.37 0.70 5.26
C LEU A 104 -13.29 2.04 4.52
N ALA A 105 -13.92 3.10 5.04
CA ALA A 105 -13.79 4.44 4.48
C ALA A 105 -12.35 4.98 4.59
N LYS A 106 -11.64 4.71 5.69
CA LYS A 106 -10.22 5.06 5.85
C LYS A 106 -9.31 4.26 4.92
N LEU A 107 -9.56 2.95 4.76
CA LEU A 107 -8.83 2.12 3.78
C LEU A 107 -9.02 2.64 2.36
N LEU A 108 -10.25 2.96 1.97
CA LEU A 108 -10.54 3.54 0.67
C LEU A 108 -9.85 4.90 0.49
N ALA A 109 -9.91 5.77 1.50
CA ALA A 109 -9.22 7.05 1.49
C ALA A 109 -7.70 6.88 1.32
N ALA A 110 -7.08 5.95 2.06
CA ALA A 110 -5.66 5.63 1.93
C ALA A 110 -5.32 5.09 0.53
N SER A 111 -6.16 4.23 -0.04
CA SER A 111 -5.98 3.72 -1.41
C SER A 111 -6.05 4.83 -2.45
N LEU A 112 -6.92 5.83 -2.28
CA LEU A 112 -6.97 7.01 -3.16
C LEU A 112 -5.71 7.87 -3.05
N VAL A 113 -5.14 8.01 -1.83
CA VAL A 113 -3.86 8.69 -1.64
C VAL A 113 -2.73 7.95 -2.33
N LEU A 114 -2.69 6.60 -2.23
CA LEU A 114 -1.71 5.79 -2.94
C LEU A 114 -1.84 5.92 -4.46
N LEU A 115 -3.05 5.95 -5.00
CA LEU A 115 -3.28 6.16 -6.42
C LEU A 115 -2.77 7.54 -6.89
N ALA A 116 -2.98 8.58 -6.10
CA ALA A 116 -2.45 9.91 -6.40
C ALA A 116 -0.92 9.96 -6.32
N ALA A 117 -0.32 9.30 -5.32
CA ALA A 117 1.13 9.18 -5.20
C ALA A 117 1.73 8.37 -6.36
N GLU A 118 1.08 7.29 -6.76
CA GLU A 118 1.47 6.49 -7.93
C GLU A 118 1.43 7.31 -9.22
N ALA A 119 0.37 8.08 -9.45
CA ALA A 119 0.27 8.95 -10.63
C ALA A 119 1.42 9.96 -10.68
N LEU A 120 1.80 10.55 -9.54
CA LEU A 120 2.95 11.44 -9.42
C LEU A 120 4.26 10.71 -9.76
N LEU A 121 4.49 9.55 -9.15
CA LEU A 121 5.67 8.72 -9.40
C LEU A 121 5.74 8.25 -10.85
N ALA A 122 4.60 7.90 -11.45
CA ALA A 122 4.49 7.49 -12.84
C ALA A 122 5.00 8.58 -13.79
N VAL A 123 4.54 9.82 -13.59
CA VAL A 123 4.97 10.97 -14.40
C VAL A 123 6.47 11.21 -14.24
N VAL A 124 6.99 11.21 -13.02
CA VAL A 124 8.41 11.42 -12.74
C VAL A 124 9.27 10.31 -13.35
N THR A 125 8.84 9.05 -13.24
CA THR A 125 9.59 7.90 -13.79
C THR A 125 9.69 7.96 -15.31
N VAL A 126 8.59 8.28 -16.00
CA VAL A 126 8.60 8.41 -17.47
C VAL A 126 9.43 9.63 -17.92
N ALA A 127 9.33 10.73 -17.18
CA ALA A 127 10.01 11.97 -17.57
C ALA A 127 11.54 11.91 -17.38
N PHE A 128 12.03 11.18 -16.36
CA PHE A 128 13.44 11.28 -15.95
C PHE A 128 14.22 9.96 -16.00
N PHE A 129 13.56 8.80 -16.05
CA PHE A 129 14.26 7.52 -15.90
C PHE A 129 14.04 6.56 -17.07
N THR A 130 12.82 6.04 -17.23
CA THR A 130 12.53 5.01 -18.24
C THR A 130 11.05 4.93 -18.59
N SER A 131 10.77 4.46 -19.81
CA SER A 131 9.41 4.09 -20.22
C SER A 131 9.06 2.68 -19.76
N TYR A 132 7.78 2.45 -19.44
CA TYR A 132 7.28 1.17 -18.96
C TYR A 132 5.82 0.96 -19.38
N PRO A 133 5.34 -0.31 -19.44
CA PRO A 133 3.94 -0.60 -19.76
C PRO A 133 3.02 -0.31 -18.58
N LEU A 134 1.74 -0.01 -18.84
CA LEU A 134 0.73 0.24 -17.80
C LEU A 134 0.57 -0.92 -16.80
N LEU A 135 0.92 -2.14 -17.21
CA LEU A 135 0.91 -3.31 -16.33
C LEU A 135 1.87 -3.15 -15.12
N ALA A 136 2.96 -2.39 -15.27
CA ALA A 136 3.89 -2.07 -14.19
C ALA A 136 3.22 -1.25 -13.09
N LEU A 137 2.39 -0.26 -13.45
CA LEU A 137 1.62 0.53 -12.48
C LEU A 137 0.65 -0.35 -11.70
N TYR A 138 -0.13 -1.16 -12.40
CA TYR A 138 -1.04 -2.09 -11.72
C TYR A 138 -0.29 -2.99 -10.72
N GLY A 139 0.92 -3.47 -11.09
CA GLY A 139 1.75 -4.28 -10.21
C GLY A 139 2.21 -3.55 -8.96
N ALA A 140 2.69 -2.32 -9.12
CA ALA A 140 3.14 -1.47 -8.02
C ALA A 140 1.98 -1.12 -7.07
N LEU A 141 0.83 -0.70 -7.61
CA LEU A 141 -0.36 -0.38 -6.82
C LEU A 141 -0.87 -1.58 -6.03
N GLN A 142 -0.96 -2.76 -6.66
CA GLN A 142 -1.43 -3.97 -5.99
C GLN A 142 -0.52 -4.36 -4.82
N GLY A 143 0.80 -4.26 -4.99
CA GLY A 143 1.77 -4.45 -3.92
C GLY A 143 1.57 -3.44 -2.79
N ALA A 144 1.40 -2.16 -3.11
CA ALA A 144 1.18 -1.12 -2.12
C ALA A 144 -0.14 -1.32 -1.34
N VAL A 145 -1.23 -1.69 -2.02
CA VAL A 145 -2.50 -2.01 -1.34
C VAL A 145 -2.35 -3.24 -0.44
N PHE A 146 -1.57 -4.24 -0.83
CA PHE A 146 -1.26 -5.37 0.05
C PHE A 146 -0.55 -4.90 1.33
N TYR A 147 0.51 -4.07 1.23
CA TYR A 147 1.23 -3.56 2.41
C TYR A 147 0.38 -2.61 3.25
N LEU A 148 -0.50 -1.81 2.64
CA LEU A 148 -1.49 -1.00 3.34
C LEU A 148 -2.38 -1.86 4.24
N VAL A 149 -2.94 -2.91 3.68
CA VAL A 149 -3.88 -3.81 4.38
C VAL A 149 -3.13 -4.66 5.41
N LEU A 150 -1.93 -5.15 5.09
CA LEU A 150 -1.06 -5.87 6.02
C LEU A 150 -0.73 -5.01 7.24
N ALA A 151 -0.29 -3.77 7.02
CA ALA A 151 0.03 -2.83 8.09
C ALA A 151 -1.21 -2.50 8.96
N THR A 152 -2.39 -2.38 8.35
CA THR A 152 -3.67 -2.20 9.07
C THR A 152 -3.99 -3.41 9.94
N GLY A 153 -3.83 -4.63 9.40
CA GLY A 153 -4.05 -5.88 10.15
C GLY A 153 -3.07 -6.05 11.31
N LEU A 154 -1.79 -5.78 11.07
CA LEU A 154 -0.77 -5.78 12.11
C LEU A 154 -1.05 -4.72 13.19
N GLY A 155 -1.52 -3.53 12.80
CA GLY A 155 -1.97 -2.50 13.73
C GLY A 155 -3.10 -2.96 14.65
N ALA A 156 -4.08 -3.69 14.09
CA ALA A 156 -5.17 -4.28 14.88
C ALA A 156 -4.69 -5.41 15.81
N LEU A 157 -3.62 -6.12 15.43
CA LEU A 157 -3.03 -7.21 16.22
C LEU A 157 -2.18 -6.69 17.36
N LEU A 158 -1.24 -5.79 17.05
CA LEU A 158 -0.17 -5.33 17.94
C LEU A 158 -0.57 -4.11 18.76
N LYS A 159 -1.64 -3.43 18.40
CA LYS A 159 -2.17 -2.23 19.07
C LYS A 159 -1.18 -1.06 19.18
N SER A 160 -0.13 -1.07 18.38
CA SER A 160 0.93 -0.06 18.34
C SER A 160 1.29 0.28 16.91
N GLU A 161 1.33 1.58 16.59
CA GLU A 161 1.72 2.09 15.27
C GLU A 161 3.16 1.69 14.96
N ILE A 162 4.08 1.90 15.90
CA ILE A 162 5.51 1.67 15.70
C ILE A 162 5.80 0.19 15.48
N THR A 163 5.27 -0.68 16.34
CA THR A 163 5.53 -2.13 16.23
C THR A 163 4.94 -2.71 14.96
N ALA A 164 3.73 -2.26 14.57
CA ALA A 164 3.09 -2.68 13.32
C ALA A 164 3.86 -2.18 12.10
N ALA A 165 4.36 -0.93 12.12
CA ALA A 165 5.17 -0.37 11.04
C ALA A 165 6.49 -1.13 10.88
N LEU A 166 7.19 -1.42 11.98
CA LEU A 166 8.45 -2.17 11.96
C LEU A 166 8.24 -3.58 11.41
N LEU A 167 7.21 -4.28 11.85
CA LEU A 167 6.94 -5.63 11.36
C LEU A 167 6.54 -5.63 9.88
N ALA A 168 5.72 -4.69 9.43
CA ALA A 168 5.39 -4.53 8.02
C ALA A 168 6.63 -4.19 7.18
N ALA A 169 7.51 -3.33 7.68
CA ALA A 169 8.78 -2.99 7.03
C ALA A 169 9.73 -4.18 6.95
N ILE A 170 9.81 -5.02 7.99
CA ILE A 170 10.58 -6.28 7.98
C ILE A 170 10.03 -7.21 6.91
N VAL A 171 8.70 -7.37 6.80
CA VAL A 171 8.09 -8.21 5.75
C VAL A 171 8.42 -7.64 4.36
N LEU A 172 8.36 -6.33 4.17
CA LEU A 172 8.74 -5.68 2.91
C LEU A 172 10.22 -5.96 2.58
N PHE A 173 11.11 -5.77 3.56
CA PHE A 173 12.54 -6.02 3.39
C PHE A 173 12.84 -7.47 3.05
N LEU A 174 12.25 -8.43 3.77
CA LEU A 174 12.45 -9.86 3.51
C LEU A 174 11.93 -10.26 2.12
N ASN A 175 10.76 -9.74 1.71
CA ASN A 175 10.26 -9.97 0.35
C ASN A 175 11.19 -9.36 -0.71
N GLY A 176 11.70 -8.15 -0.49
CA GLY A 176 12.67 -7.51 -1.38
C GLY A 176 13.98 -8.29 -1.44
N PHE A 177 14.46 -8.76 -0.29
CA PHE A 177 15.68 -9.56 -0.20
C PHE A 177 15.55 -10.88 -0.96
N VAL A 178 14.47 -11.65 -0.72
CA VAL A 178 14.23 -12.92 -1.42
C VAL A 178 14.04 -12.71 -2.91
N SER A 179 13.35 -11.65 -3.35
CA SER A 179 13.15 -11.33 -4.76
C SER A 179 14.42 -10.80 -5.45
N GLY A 180 15.31 -10.13 -4.70
CA GLY A 180 16.55 -9.54 -5.24
C GLY A 180 17.73 -10.53 -5.30
N PHE A 181 17.82 -11.46 -4.35
CA PHE A 181 18.89 -12.46 -4.30
C PHE A 181 18.52 -13.77 -5.01
N GLY A 182 17.22 -14.06 -5.16
CA GLY A 182 16.75 -15.20 -5.93
C GLY A 182 16.78 -14.89 -7.42
N GLN A 183 17.45 -15.71 -8.23
CA GLN A 183 17.37 -15.64 -9.70
C GLN A 183 15.96 -15.97 -10.23
N VAL A 184 15.04 -16.37 -9.35
CA VAL A 184 13.68 -16.79 -9.68
C VAL A 184 12.67 -15.87 -9.00
N GLN A 185 11.85 -15.22 -9.79
CA GLN A 185 10.74 -14.43 -9.30
C GLN A 185 9.68 -15.35 -8.66
N HIS A 186 9.42 -15.16 -7.36
CA HIS A 186 8.37 -15.91 -6.68
C HIS A 186 6.98 -15.40 -7.06
N ARG A 187 6.22 -16.20 -7.79
CA ARG A 187 4.86 -15.86 -8.26
C ARG A 187 3.87 -15.46 -7.15
N TRP A 188 4.11 -15.89 -5.91
CA TRP A 188 3.27 -15.55 -4.76
C TRP A 188 3.78 -14.35 -3.96
N SER A 189 4.84 -13.70 -4.42
CA SER A 189 5.35 -12.48 -3.79
C SER A 189 4.45 -11.26 -4.10
N PRO A 190 4.18 -10.38 -3.10
CA PRO A 190 3.55 -9.08 -3.36
C PRO A 190 4.37 -8.21 -4.33
N LEU A 191 5.68 -8.48 -4.43
CA LEU A 191 6.61 -7.77 -5.32
C LEU A 191 6.82 -8.49 -6.66
N PHE A 192 5.97 -9.47 -7.00
CA PHE A 192 6.08 -10.18 -8.28
C PHE A 192 6.03 -9.20 -9.45
N ASN A 193 7.07 -9.28 -10.29
CA ASN A 193 7.24 -8.41 -11.43
C ASN A 193 7.37 -9.23 -12.72
N PRO A 194 6.35 -9.27 -13.56
CA PRO A 194 6.40 -10.02 -14.81
C PRO A 194 7.46 -9.51 -15.79
N LEU A 195 7.91 -8.24 -15.64
CA LEU A 195 8.92 -7.64 -16.51
C LEU A 195 10.35 -8.05 -16.14
N ALA A 196 10.53 -8.66 -14.97
CA ALA A 196 11.82 -9.16 -14.49
C ALA A 196 11.97 -10.69 -14.64
N VAL A 197 10.97 -11.37 -15.21
CA VAL A 197 11.02 -12.83 -15.47
C VAL A 197 11.94 -13.09 -16.67
N GLY A 198 12.88 -14.01 -16.50
CA GLY A 198 13.83 -14.39 -17.55
C GLY A 198 13.18 -15.12 -18.73
N GLU A 199 13.89 -15.18 -19.86
CA GLU A 199 13.40 -15.84 -21.09
C GLU A 199 13.07 -17.33 -20.90
N ALA A 200 13.75 -18.02 -19.99
CA ALA A 200 13.52 -19.43 -19.70
C ALA A 200 12.07 -19.72 -19.21
N ASP A 201 11.44 -18.75 -18.56
CA ASP A 201 10.11 -18.87 -17.97
C ASP A 201 9.02 -18.16 -18.79
N ALA A 202 9.36 -17.64 -19.96
CA ALA A 202 8.46 -16.84 -20.80
C ALA A 202 7.17 -17.59 -21.19
N SER A 203 7.25 -18.91 -21.38
CA SER A 203 6.09 -19.75 -21.71
C SER A 203 5.02 -19.77 -20.61
N ASN A 204 5.41 -19.60 -19.35
CA ASN A 204 4.53 -19.63 -18.19
C ASN A 204 4.16 -18.23 -17.67
N LEU A 205 4.72 -17.18 -18.24
CA LEU A 205 4.62 -15.80 -17.75
C LEU A 205 3.18 -15.33 -17.57
N LEU A 206 2.32 -15.60 -18.54
CA LEU A 206 0.91 -15.21 -18.48
C LEU A 206 0.18 -15.91 -17.33
N ALA A 207 0.38 -17.24 -17.20
CA ALA A 207 -0.24 -18.04 -16.16
C ALA A 207 0.22 -17.58 -14.77
N TRP A 208 1.51 -17.35 -14.59
CA TRP A 208 2.09 -16.88 -13.32
C TRP A 208 1.59 -15.47 -12.97
N THR A 209 1.49 -14.59 -13.97
CA THR A 209 0.95 -13.24 -13.75
C THR A 209 -0.49 -13.31 -13.27
N ILE A 210 -1.36 -14.08 -13.94
CA ILE A 210 -2.76 -14.23 -13.54
C ILE A 210 -2.87 -14.84 -12.14
N GLN A 211 -2.13 -15.91 -11.87
CA GLN A 211 -2.12 -16.58 -10.56
C GLN A 211 -1.66 -15.63 -9.44
N SER A 212 -0.58 -14.88 -9.67
CA SER A 212 -0.08 -13.88 -8.74
C SER A 212 -1.13 -12.81 -8.44
N ARG A 213 -1.75 -12.26 -9.48
CA ARG A 213 -2.75 -11.17 -9.33
C ARG A 213 -3.99 -11.65 -8.57
N ILE A 214 -4.51 -12.82 -8.90
CA ILE A 214 -5.66 -13.41 -8.21
C ILE A 214 -5.29 -13.78 -6.78
N GLY A 215 -4.17 -14.48 -6.57
CA GLY A 215 -3.71 -14.87 -5.23
C GLY A 215 -3.52 -13.66 -4.32
N MET A 216 -2.93 -12.58 -4.84
CA MET A 216 -2.74 -11.33 -4.09
C MET A 216 -4.07 -10.64 -3.77
N ALA A 217 -5.03 -10.60 -4.71
CA ALA A 217 -6.34 -10.05 -4.45
C ALA A 217 -7.09 -10.83 -3.35
N LEU A 218 -7.00 -12.17 -3.38
CA LEU A 218 -7.57 -13.03 -2.33
C LEU A 218 -6.89 -12.80 -0.97
N ALA A 219 -5.56 -12.66 -0.95
CA ALA A 219 -4.82 -12.35 0.28
C ALA A 219 -5.23 -10.99 0.87
N ILE A 220 -5.36 -9.95 0.05
CA ILE A 220 -5.85 -8.63 0.46
C ILE A 220 -7.25 -8.75 1.08
N LEU A 221 -8.18 -9.41 0.40
CA LEU A 221 -9.54 -9.61 0.89
C LEU A 221 -9.57 -10.39 2.22
N ALA A 222 -8.78 -11.45 2.34
CA ALA A 222 -8.68 -12.24 3.55
C ALA A 222 -8.15 -11.40 4.73
N ILE A 223 -7.09 -10.62 4.52
CA ILE A 223 -6.52 -9.77 5.59
C ILE A 223 -7.52 -8.67 5.99
N VAL A 224 -8.21 -8.04 5.03
CA VAL A 224 -9.27 -7.05 5.34
C VAL A 224 -10.38 -7.68 6.17
N ALA A 225 -10.86 -8.85 5.76
CA ALA A 225 -11.92 -9.57 6.49
C ALA A 225 -11.49 -9.91 7.92
N LEU A 226 -10.29 -10.49 8.09
CA LEU A 226 -9.73 -10.83 9.40
C LEU A 226 -9.53 -9.58 10.28
N SER A 227 -9.02 -8.51 9.71
CA SER A 227 -8.82 -7.23 10.41
C SER A 227 -10.15 -6.65 10.88
N CYS A 228 -11.18 -6.67 10.04
CA CYS A 228 -12.53 -6.22 10.41
C CYS A 228 -13.15 -7.07 11.51
N VAL A 229 -13.09 -8.40 11.39
CA VAL A 229 -13.62 -9.33 12.41
C VAL A 229 -12.93 -9.13 13.76
N ARG A 230 -11.60 -8.97 13.75
CA ARG A 230 -10.83 -8.73 14.97
C ARG A 230 -11.17 -7.39 15.60
N ALA A 231 -11.25 -6.36 14.76
CA ALA A 231 -11.52 -5.01 15.20
C ALA A 231 -12.97 -4.81 15.69
N GLU A 232 -13.94 -5.63 15.28
CA GLU A 232 -15.30 -5.64 15.82
C GLU A 232 -15.37 -6.19 17.26
N ARG A 233 -14.36 -6.97 17.68
CA ARG A 233 -14.28 -7.49 19.06
C ARG A 233 -13.74 -6.42 20.01
N ARG A 234 -14.59 -5.46 20.37
CA ARG A 234 -14.28 -4.31 21.26
C ARG A 234 -13.52 -4.72 22.52
N GLU A 235 -13.93 -5.82 23.16
CA GLU A 235 -13.30 -6.31 24.40
C GLU A 235 -11.83 -6.68 24.21
N GLN A 236 -11.44 -7.17 23.04
CA GLN A 236 -10.04 -7.56 22.74
C GLN A 236 -9.16 -6.37 22.43
N LEU A 237 -9.71 -5.29 21.87
CA LEU A 237 -8.97 -4.08 21.55
C LEU A 237 -8.77 -3.18 22.78
N LEU A 238 -9.73 -3.15 23.70
CA LEU A 238 -9.68 -2.33 24.91
C LEU A 238 -8.95 -3.00 26.10
N ARG A 239 -8.70 -4.31 26.06
CA ARG A 239 -7.80 -4.95 27.02
C ARG A 239 -6.36 -4.50 26.77
N ILE A 240 -5.89 -3.62 27.63
CA ILE A 240 -4.47 -3.20 27.76
C ILE A 240 -3.74 -4.29 28.53
#